data_2b4e990615f39f4df3ab92b4ce721d4d
#
_entry.id   2b4e990615f39f4df3ab92b4ce721d4d
#
_cell.length_a   1.000
_cell.length_b   1.000
_cell.length_c   1.000
_cell.angle_alpha   90.00
_cell.angle_beta   90.00
_cell.angle_gamma   90.00
#
_symmetry.space_group_name_H-M   'P 1'
#
loop_
_entity.id
_entity.type
_entity.pdbx_description
1 polymer ?
#
loop_
_entity_poly.entity_id
_entity_poly.type
_entity_poly.pdbx_seq_one_letter_code
_entity_poly.pdbx_strand_id
1 'polypeptide(L)'
;MSASTGIGGLVVGMAMLAVFVLVVGTLDARLATHLEVTEPGEPPPQMSFVDANVDTNGLVDISIITNGSGYLAGDQILDGTTVVGSVTEVDASGGLVAVSVAMEGNRDFTSSPTLTISSVGGSTGAVSAVLGSVVHANVTNLGSTVVPLDEVWAFLDGENVERVPDLIVAEPIGNNLYSGETMWVMWLEGSTTAWERLALSVGETTVVTELV
;
A
#
# COMPACT_ATOMS: atom_id res chain seq x y z
N MET A 1 78.02 -26.84 -21.64
CA MET A 1 77.50 -25.52 -21.27
C MET A 1 76.10 -25.34 -21.85
N SER A 2 75.09 -25.98 -21.34
CA SER A 2 73.69 -25.81 -21.85
C SER A 2 72.59 -25.92 -20.78
N ALA A 3 72.94 -26.21 -19.50
CA ALA A 3 71.92 -26.29 -18.45
C ALA A 3 71.48 -24.90 -17.88
N SER A 4 72.35 -23.92 -17.93
CA SER A 4 72.11 -22.56 -17.37
C SER A 4 71.10 -21.73 -18.17
N THR A 5 71.07 -21.89 -19.48
CA THR A 5 70.15 -21.19 -20.39
C THR A 5 68.73 -21.71 -20.29
N GLY A 6 68.52 -23.00 -19.99
CA GLY A 6 67.21 -23.57 -19.81
C GLY A 6 66.49 -23.11 -18.54
N ILE A 7 67.22 -22.96 -17.45
CA ILE A 7 66.66 -22.53 -16.16
C ILE A 7 66.26 -21.02 -16.23
N GLY A 8 67.09 -20.18 -16.85
CA GLY A 8 66.80 -18.77 -17.05
C GLY A 8 65.52 -18.55 -17.87
N GLY A 9 65.34 -19.32 -18.93
CA GLY A 9 64.12 -19.25 -19.76
C GLY A 9 62.86 -19.71 -19.01
N LEU A 10 62.96 -20.73 -18.16
CA LEU A 10 61.86 -21.21 -17.35
C LEU A 10 61.40 -20.17 -16.30
N VAL A 11 62.38 -19.54 -15.62
CA VAL A 11 62.08 -18.49 -14.61
C VAL A 11 61.42 -17.27 -15.25
N VAL A 12 61.89 -16.82 -16.39
CA VAL A 12 61.30 -15.68 -17.13
C VAL A 12 59.89 -16.08 -17.63
N GLY A 13 59.71 -17.27 -18.14
CA GLY A 13 58.39 -17.76 -18.60
C GLY A 13 57.36 -17.85 -17.44
N MET A 14 57.77 -18.35 -16.26
CA MET A 14 56.90 -18.37 -15.09
C MET A 14 56.56 -16.96 -14.57
N ALA A 15 57.53 -16.03 -14.59
CA ALA A 15 57.28 -14.65 -14.20
C ALA A 15 56.35 -13.94 -15.17
N MET A 16 56.48 -14.13 -16.48
CA MET A 16 55.54 -13.61 -17.45
C MET A 16 54.12 -14.20 -17.32
N LEU A 17 54.02 -15.51 -17.06
CA LEU A 17 52.74 -16.16 -16.83
C LEU A 17 52.06 -15.62 -15.58
N ALA A 18 52.77 -15.40 -14.49
CA ALA A 18 52.24 -14.81 -13.26
C ALA A 18 51.73 -13.38 -13.49
N VAL A 19 52.49 -12.54 -14.21
CA VAL A 19 52.05 -11.18 -14.57
C VAL A 19 50.82 -11.24 -15.48
N PHE A 20 50.77 -12.14 -16.44
CA PHE A 20 49.61 -12.29 -17.33
C PHE A 20 48.36 -12.68 -16.57
N VAL A 21 48.43 -13.68 -15.67
CA VAL A 21 47.30 -14.11 -14.81
C VAL A 21 46.83 -12.95 -13.92
N LEU A 22 47.75 -12.15 -13.39
CA LEU A 22 47.41 -11.01 -12.55
C LEU A 22 46.72 -9.89 -13.34
N VAL A 23 47.19 -9.62 -14.57
CA VAL A 23 46.55 -8.64 -15.46
C VAL A 23 45.16 -9.10 -15.90
N VAL A 24 45.00 -10.37 -16.29
CA VAL A 24 43.67 -10.90 -16.67
C VAL A 24 42.73 -10.90 -15.49
N GLY A 25 43.17 -11.30 -14.29
CA GLY A 25 42.35 -11.26 -13.09
C GLY A 25 41.92 -9.84 -12.68
N THR A 26 42.79 -8.85 -12.85
CA THR A 26 42.43 -7.44 -12.58
C THR A 26 41.48 -6.85 -13.64
N LEU A 27 41.62 -7.27 -14.90
CA LEU A 27 40.71 -6.90 -15.99
C LEU A 27 39.30 -7.51 -15.76
N ASP A 28 39.25 -8.77 -15.38
CA ASP A 28 37.96 -9.46 -15.08
C ASP A 28 37.24 -8.83 -13.89
N ALA A 29 37.96 -8.53 -12.81
CA ALA A 29 37.43 -7.79 -11.67
C ALA A 29 36.92 -6.37 -12.03
N ARG A 30 37.63 -5.67 -12.89
CA ARG A 30 37.21 -4.34 -13.37
C ARG A 30 36.01 -4.43 -14.32
N LEU A 31 35.95 -5.42 -15.19
CA LEU A 31 34.79 -5.67 -16.06
C LEU A 31 33.54 -6.02 -15.25
N ALA A 32 33.66 -6.88 -14.23
CA ALA A 32 32.56 -7.21 -13.34
C ALA A 32 32.02 -5.96 -12.62
N THR A 33 32.92 -5.12 -12.06
CA THR A 33 32.55 -3.85 -11.41
C THR A 33 31.92 -2.85 -12.38
N HIS A 34 32.41 -2.79 -13.63
CA HIS A 34 31.82 -1.91 -14.66
C HIS A 34 30.47 -2.39 -15.16
N LEU A 35 30.24 -3.71 -15.24
CA LEU A 35 28.94 -4.27 -15.60
C LEU A 35 27.91 -4.02 -14.48
N GLU A 36 28.32 -4.14 -13.23
CA GLU A 36 27.45 -3.85 -12.07
C GLU A 36 27.08 -2.35 -11.96
N VAL A 37 27.97 -1.45 -12.41
CA VAL A 37 27.70 0.00 -12.47
C VAL A 37 26.92 0.41 -13.73
N THR A 38 26.93 -0.42 -14.78
CA THR A 38 26.31 -0.07 -16.08
C THR A 38 24.95 -0.73 -16.31
N GLU A 39 24.51 -1.68 -15.47
CA GLU A 39 23.11 -2.04 -15.43
C GLU A 39 22.38 -0.86 -14.76
N PRO A 40 21.59 -0.07 -15.51
CA PRO A 40 20.74 0.91 -14.89
C PRO A 40 19.79 0.12 -13.99
N GLY A 41 20.02 0.19 -12.67
CA GLY A 41 19.06 -0.32 -11.71
C GLY A 41 17.70 0.24 -12.07
N GLU A 42 16.66 -0.53 -11.88
CA GLU A 42 15.29 -0.03 -12.06
C GLU A 42 15.17 1.30 -11.28
N PRO A 43 14.72 2.39 -11.93
CA PRO A 43 14.62 3.67 -11.24
C PRO A 43 13.70 3.51 -10.02
N PRO A 44 14.02 4.17 -8.91
CA PRO A 44 13.20 4.06 -7.70
C PRO A 44 11.76 4.48 -7.99
N PRO A 45 10.77 3.89 -7.33
CA PRO A 45 9.37 4.30 -7.44
C PRO A 45 9.21 5.80 -7.16
N GLN A 46 8.37 6.48 -7.92
CA GLN A 46 8.08 7.90 -7.74
C GLN A 46 6.59 8.09 -7.49
N MET A 47 6.21 8.11 -6.23
CA MET A 47 4.84 8.40 -5.81
C MET A 47 4.68 9.88 -5.48
N SER A 48 3.47 10.41 -5.65
CA SER A 48 3.10 11.77 -5.25
C SER A 48 1.67 11.79 -4.74
N PHE A 49 1.43 12.49 -3.65
CA PHE A 49 0.07 12.78 -3.20
C PHE A 49 -0.56 13.81 -4.13
N VAL A 50 -1.78 13.53 -4.57
CA VAL A 50 -2.64 14.47 -5.30
C VAL A 50 -3.43 15.30 -4.30
N ASP A 51 -4.00 14.62 -3.30
CA ASP A 51 -4.64 15.21 -2.14
C ASP A 51 -4.52 14.26 -0.94
N ALA A 52 -4.67 14.81 0.26
CA ALA A 52 -4.81 14.03 1.49
C ALA A 52 -5.51 14.90 2.54
N ASN A 53 -6.52 14.32 3.19
CA ASN A 53 -7.31 14.99 4.20
C ASN A 53 -7.69 14.04 5.34
N VAL A 54 -8.05 14.63 6.49
CA VAL A 54 -8.55 13.91 7.65
C VAL A 54 -9.90 14.42 8.08
N ASP A 55 -10.87 13.51 8.14
CA ASP A 55 -12.19 13.75 8.72
C ASP A 55 -12.19 13.24 10.17
N THR A 56 -12.28 14.12 11.16
CA THR A 56 -12.21 13.75 12.57
C THR A 56 -13.50 13.11 13.10
N ASN A 57 -14.57 13.20 12.36
CA ASN A 57 -15.86 12.55 12.63
C ASN A 57 -16.31 11.71 11.43
N GLY A 58 -15.40 11.03 10.77
CA GLY A 58 -15.71 10.08 9.70
C GLY A 58 -16.34 8.80 10.27
N LEU A 59 -16.98 8.01 9.41
CA LEU A 59 -17.55 6.71 9.75
C LEU A 59 -16.43 5.66 9.74
N VAL A 60 -16.03 5.19 10.92
CA VAL A 60 -14.93 4.20 11.06
C VAL A 60 -15.43 2.78 11.19
N ASP A 61 -16.66 2.59 11.70
CA ASP A 61 -17.26 1.27 11.85
C ASP A 61 -18.80 1.37 11.88
N ILE A 62 -19.46 0.27 11.63
CA ILE A 62 -20.91 0.13 11.73
C ILE A 62 -21.23 -1.00 12.70
N SER A 63 -21.74 -0.65 13.88
CA SER A 63 -22.12 -1.62 14.90
C SER A 63 -23.50 -2.22 14.63
N ILE A 64 -23.61 -3.55 14.67
CA ILE A 64 -24.89 -4.25 14.60
C ILE A 64 -25.55 -4.20 15.97
N ILE A 65 -26.73 -3.58 16.06
CA ILE A 65 -27.52 -3.46 17.29
C ILE A 65 -28.49 -4.64 17.42
N THR A 66 -29.16 -4.99 16.32
CA THR A 66 -30.03 -6.17 16.22
C THR A 66 -29.79 -6.86 14.88
N ASN A 67 -29.66 -8.17 14.93
CA ASN A 67 -29.34 -8.95 13.72
C ASN A 67 -30.50 -8.99 12.71
N GLY A 68 -31.76 -8.96 13.19
CA GLY A 68 -32.95 -9.10 12.32
C GLY A 68 -32.99 -10.44 11.60
N SER A 69 -33.62 -10.46 10.43
CA SER A 69 -33.71 -11.65 9.57
C SER A 69 -34.03 -11.29 8.13
N GLY A 70 -33.73 -12.17 7.19
CA GLY A 70 -34.08 -12.01 5.77
C GLY A 70 -33.17 -11.05 4.99
N TYR A 71 -32.03 -10.62 5.55
CA TYR A 71 -31.00 -9.85 4.85
C TYR A 71 -30.15 -10.76 3.97
N LEU A 72 -29.48 -10.14 3.01
CA LEU A 72 -28.55 -10.80 2.10
C LEU A 72 -27.19 -10.09 2.13
N ALA A 73 -26.13 -10.84 1.92
CA ALA A 73 -24.82 -10.23 1.65
C ALA A 73 -24.92 -9.35 0.38
N GLY A 74 -24.41 -8.13 0.48
CA GLY A 74 -24.55 -7.09 -0.55
C GLY A 74 -25.71 -6.11 -0.32
N ASP A 75 -26.59 -6.32 0.66
CA ASP A 75 -27.59 -5.32 1.06
C ASP A 75 -26.86 -4.04 1.52
N GLN A 76 -27.35 -2.88 1.05
CA GLN A 76 -26.69 -1.60 1.29
C GLN A 76 -27.08 -0.98 2.62
N ILE A 77 -26.13 -0.33 3.27
CA ILE A 77 -26.36 0.50 4.45
C ILE A 77 -26.30 1.96 4.02
N LEU A 78 -27.35 2.70 4.35
CA LEU A 78 -27.57 4.06 3.86
C LEU A 78 -27.61 5.08 5.00
N ASP A 79 -27.04 6.26 4.76
CA ASP A 79 -27.35 7.52 5.43
C ASP A 79 -28.22 8.35 4.49
N GLY A 80 -29.53 8.37 4.76
CA GLY A 80 -30.51 8.94 3.81
C GLY A 80 -30.55 8.16 2.49
N THR A 81 -29.97 8.72 1.44
CA THR A 81 -29.86 8.10 0.10
C THR A 81 -28.42 7.70 -0.27
N THR A 82 -27.46 8.05 0.57
CA THR A 82 -26.04 7.79 0.32
C THR A 82 -25.66 6.43 0.87
N VAL A 83 -25.01 5.60 0.07
CA VAL A 83 -24.45 4.33 0.51
C VAL A 83 -23.22 4.61 1.37
N VAL A 84 -23.24 4.15 2.62
CA VAL A 84 -22.13 4.32 3.58
C VAL A 84 -21.54 2.98 4.03
N GLY A 85 -22.15 1.87 3.60
CA GLY A 85 -21.67 0.55 3.92
C GLY A 85 -22.49 -0.54 3.25
N SER A 86 -22.14 -1.80 3.54
CA SER A 86 -22.87 -2.96 3.04
C SER A 86 -22.82 -4.11 4.04
N VAL A 87 -23.82 -5.00 3.95
CA VAL A 87 -23.84 -6.27 4.67
C VAL A 87 -22.85 -7.22 3.99
N THR A 88 -21.87 -7.73 4.74
CA THR A 88 -20.85 -8.65 4.20
C THR A 88 -21.14 -10.10 4.53
N GLU A 89 -21.79 -10.37 5.67
CA GLU A 89 -22.11 -11.72 6.09
C GLU A 89 -23.46 -11.78 6.81
N VAL A 90 -24.22 -12.84 6.55
CA VAL A 90 -25.50 -13.13 7.21
C VAL A 90 -25.52 -14.59 7.70
N ASP A 91 -26.31 -14.86 8.75
CA ASP A 91 -26.55 -16.20 9.24
C ASP A 91 -27.56 -16.98 8.36
N ALA A 92 -27.86 -18.23 8.73
CA ALA A 92 -28.78 -19.09 7.98
C ALA A 92 -30.25 -18.58 7.93
N SER A 93 -30.62 -17.65 8.80
CA SER A 93 -31.95 -16.99 8.83
C SER A 93 -31.93 -15.63 8.12
N GLY A 94 -30.77 -15.21 7.58
CA GLY A 94 -30.57 -13.89 7.04
C GLY A 94 -30.39 -12.81 8.13
N GLY A 95 -29.99 -13.19 9.34
CA GLY A 95 -29.61 -12.25 10.39
C GLY A 95 -28.25 -11.66 10.11
N LEU A 96 -28.04 -10.38 10.40
CA LEU A 96 -26.78 -9.68 10.20
C LEU A 96 -25.68 -10.28 11.08
N VAL A 97 -24.53 -10.63 10.49
CA VAL A 97 -23.33 -11.14 11.17
C VAL A 97 -22.18 -10.16 11.02
N ALA A 98 -21.94 -9.65 9.82
CA ALA A 98 -20.90 -8.68 9.57
C ALA A 98 -21.34 -7.64 8.54
N VAL A 99 -20.79 -6.44 8.68
CA VAL A 99 -21.00 -5.29 7.80
C VAL A 99 -19.67 -4.60 7.53
N SER A 100 -19.58 -3.83 6.45
CA SER A 100 -18.41 -3.05 6.10
C SER A 100 -18.78 -1.59 5.83
N VAL A 101 -17.83 -0.70 6.08
CA VAL A 101 -17.92 0.72 5.70
C VAL A 101 -17.55 0.85 4.22
N ALA A 102 -18.25 1.72 3.50
CA ALA A 102 -17.94 2.08 2.12
C ALA A 102 -17.18 3.42 2.08
N MET A 103 -16.15 3.49 1.23
CA MET A 103 -15.33 4.70 1.06
C MET A 103 -16.14 5.87 0.52
N GLU A 104 -16.94 5.63 -0.52
CA GLU A 104 -17.65 6.68 -1.28
C GLU A 104 -18.65 7.50 -0.48
N GLY A 105 -19.23 6.93 0.56
CA GLY A 105 -20.21 7.60 1.44
C GLY A 105 -19.60 8.18 2.71
N ASN A 106 -18.31 7.96 2.94
CA ASN A 106 -17.63 8.45 4.12
C ASN A 106 -17.25 9.92 3.96
N ARG A 107 -17.50 10.70 4.99
CA ARG A 107 -17.26 12.15 5.04
C ARG A 107 -17.23 12.61 6.51
N ASP A 108 -16.83 13.84 6.76
CA ASP A 108 -16.96 14.46 8.08
C ASP A 108 -18.44 14.66 8.44
N PHE A 109 -18.91 13.95 9.46
CA PHE A 109 -20.28 14.02 9.94
C PHE A 109 -20.41 15.04 11.06
N THR A 110 -21.30 16.02 10.91
CA THR A 110 -21.57 17.00 11.96
C THR A 110 -22.30 16.41 13.18
N SER A 111 -22.95 15.26 13.01
CA SER A 111 -23.59 14.46 14.05
C SER A 111 -23.66 12.99 13.60
N SER A 112 -23.78 12.06 14.56
CA SER A 112 -23.90 10.64 14.21
C SER A 112 -25.07 10.41 13.23
N PRO A 113 -24.80 9.82 12.04
CA PRO A 113 -25.83 9.59 11.02
C PRO A 113 -26.82 8.51 11.48
N THR A 114 -28.05 8.62 10.99
CA THR A 114 -29.07 7.57 11.20
C THR A 114 -29.00 6.58 10.06
N LEU A 115 -28.45 5.40 10.34
CA LEU A 115 -28.26 4.38 9.32
C LEU A 115 -29.51 3.53 9.11
N THR A 116 -29.78 3.20 7.86
CA THR A 116 -30.86 2.29 7.44
C THR A 116 -30.32 1.22 6.52
N ILE A 117 -30.89 0.01 6.57
CA ILE A 117 -30.48 -1.09 5.71
C ILE A 117 -31.51 -1.22 4.57
N SER A 118 -31.06 -1.05 3.34
CA SER A 118 -31.85 -1.23 2.14
C SER A 118 -31.83 -2.70 1.74
N SER A 119 -32.92 -3.41 1.99
CA SER A 119 -33.08 -4.84 1.68
C SER A 119 -34.48 -5.13 1.14
N VAL A 120 -34.58 -6.11 0.25
CA VAL A 120 -35.90 -6.57 -0.30
C VAL A 120 -36.66 -7.45 0.68
N GLY A 121 -35.94 -8.21 1.50
CA GLY A 121 -36.55 -9.20 2.43
C GLY A 121 -36.17 -8.99 3.90
N GLY A 122 -35.23 -8.11 4.19
CA GLY A 122 -34.73 -7.89 5.55
C GLY A 122 -35.74 -7.17 6.45
N SER A 123 -35.79 -7.59 7.70
CA SER A 123 -36.66 -7.00 8.71
C SER A 123 -36.03 -6.99 10.10
N THR A 124 -36.37 -5.98 10.88
CA THR A 124 -36.03 -5.83 12.31
C THR A 124 -34.51 -5.72 12.62
N GLY A 125 -33.62 -5.73 11.61
CA GLY A 125 -32.23 -5.43 11.80
C GLY A 125 -32.00 -3.94 12.07
N ALA A 126 -31.07 -3.64 12.93
CA ALA A 126 -30.66 -2.26 13.23
C ALA A 126 -29.16 -2.16 13.36
N VAL A 127 -28.62 -1.08 12.84
CA VAL A 127 -27.20 -0.74 12.87
C VAL A 127 -27.02 0.68 13.39
N SER A 128 -25.84 0.98 13.93
CA SER A 128 -25.46 2.33 14.35
C SER A 128 -24.08 2.69 13.85
N ALA A 129 -23.89 3.97 13.56
CA ALA A 129 -22.59 4.51 13.17
C ALA A 129 -21.64 4.61 14.37
N VAL A 130 -20.39 4.25 14.15
CA VAL A 130 -19.25 4.54 15.02
C VAL A 130 -18.40 5.56 14.31
N LEU A 131 -18.23 6.73 14.91
CA LEU A 131 -17.43 7.82 14.34
C LEU A 131 -16.03 7.84 14.92
N GLY A 132 -15.06 8.25 14.11
CA GLY A 132 -13.65 8.39 14.44
C GLY A 132 -12.91 9.15 13.38
N SER A 133 -11.60 9.14 13.41
CA SER A 133 -10.78 9.76 12.38
C SER A 133 -10.69 8.87 11.15
N VAL A 134 -10.95 9.46 9.99
CA VAL A 134 -10.81 8.83 8.68
C VAL A 134 -9.84 9.65 7.86
N VAL A 135 -8.77 9.03 7.41
CA VAL A 135 -7.79 9.67 6.52
C VAL A 135 -8.06 9.21 5.09
N HIS A 136 -8.22 10.17 4.19
CA HIS A 136 -8.38 9.93 2.75
C HIS A 136 -7.14 10.43 2.02
N ALA A 137 -6.67 9.67 1.04
CA ALA A 137 -5.58 10.13 0.19
C ALA A 137 -5.69 9.58 -1.23
N ASN A 138 -5.34 10.43 -2.19
CA ASN A 138 -5.11 10.08 -3.58
C ASN A 138 -3.61 10.16 -3.88
N VAL A 139 -3.06 9.07 -4.36
CA VAL A 139 -1.62 8.93 -4.62
C VAL A 139 -1.39 8.43 -6.03
N THR A 140 -0.61 9.18 -6.80
CA THR A 140 -0.28 8.83 -8.19
C THR A 140 1.16 8.31 -8.29
N ASN A 141 1.37 7.25 -9.06
CA ASN A 141 2.68 6.81 -9.48
C ASN A 141 3.15 7.67 -10.68
N LEU A 142 4.07 8.59 -10.43
CA LEU A 142 4.67 9.45 -11.47
C LEU A 142 5.90 8.81 -12.14
N GLY A 143 6.41 7.70 -11.58
CA GLY A 143 7.57 6.99 -12.09
C GLY A 143 7.24 6.02 -13.21
N SER A 144 8.28 5.43 -13.79
CA SER A 144 8.15 4.33 -14.77
C SER A 144 8.13 2.95 -14.11
N THR A 145 8.56 2.87 -12.86
CA THR A 145 8.61 1.64 -12.07
C THR A 145 7.23 1.31 -11.54
N VAL A 146 6.81 0.06 -11.69
CA VAL A 146 5.56 -0.45 -11.09
C VAL A 146 5.72 -0.52 -9.57
N VAL A 147 4.73 -0.02 -8.84
CA VAL A 147 4.71 -0.07 -7.36
C VAL A 147 3.85 -1.25 -6.92
N PRO A 148 4.43 -2.30 -6.32
CA PRO A 148 3.66 -3.37 -5.71
C PRO A 148 2.98 -2.85 -4.43
N LEU A 149 1.65 -2.88 -4.36
CA LEU A 149 0.90 -2.32 -3.22
C LEU A 149 1.14 -3.11 -1.92
N ASP A 150 1.45 -4.39 -2.02
CA ASP A 150 1.79 -5.24 -0.87
C ASP A 150 3.15 -4.92 -0.23
N GLU A 151 3.98 -4.11 -0.89
CA GLU A 151 5.24 -3.59 -0.37
C GLU A 151 5.13 -2.16 0.16
N VAL A 152 3.96 -1.51 -0.02
CA VAL A 152 3.75 -0.13 0.43
C VAL A 152 3.28 -0.10 1.88
N TRP A 153 3.98 0.68 2.68
CA TRP A 153 3.66 0.98 4.07
C TRP A 153 3.15 2.41 4.21
N ALA A 154 2.11 2.58 5.00
CA ALA A 154 1.55 3.87 5.36
C ALA A 154 1.83 4.18 6.83
N PHE A 155 2.05 5.46 7.14
CA PHE A 155 2.36 5.96 8.46
C PHE A 155 1.55 7.21 8.73
N LEU A 156 0.88 7.29 9.89
CA LEU A 156 0.26 8.51 10.40
C LEU A 156 1.17 9.10 11.48
N ASP A 157 1.58 10.35 11.31
CA ASP A 157 2.51 11.10 12.17
C ASP A 157 3.83 10.38 12.51
N GLY A 158 4.19 9.37 11.69
CA GLY A 158 5.39 8.56 11.85
C GLY A 158 5.29 7.46 12.91
N GLU A 159 4.14 7.25 13.54
CA GLU A 159 3.95 6.26 14.61
C GLU A 159 3.01 5.13 14.20
N ASN A 160 1.79 5.43 13.75
CA ASN A 160 0.82 4.43 13.34
C ASN A 160 1.24 3.85 12.00
N VAL A 161 1.39 2.53 11.90
CA VAL A 161 1.96 1.86 10.73
C VAL A 161 1.02 0.77 10.24
N GLU A 162 0.59 0.89 9.00
CA GLU A 162 -0.27 -0.08 8.32
C GLU A 162 0.29 -0.39 6.93
N ARG A 163 0.00 -1.58 6.42
CA ARG A 163 0.27 -1.89 5.01
C ARG A 163 -0.89 -1.40 4.16
N VAL A 164 -0.60 -0.86 2.98
CA VAL A 164 -1.65 -0.37 2.07
C VAL A 164 -2.72 -1.43 1.76
N PRO A 165 -2.42 -2.73 1.57
CA PRO A 165 -3.46 -3.75 1.39
C PRO A 165 -4.39 -3.95 2.58
N ASP A 166 -3.99 -3.54 3.78
CA ASP A 166 -4.81 -3.64 4.99
C ASP A 166 -5.75 -2.43 5.16
N LEU A 167 -5.54 -1.39 4.33
CA LEU A 167 -6.41 -0.23 4.22
C LEU A 167 -7.55 -0.48 3.21
N ILE A 168 -8.55 0.39 3.22
CA ILE A 168 -9.58 0.36 2.18
C ILE A 168 -9.01 1.04 0.93
N VAL A 169 -8.84 0.26 -0.15
CA VAL A 169 -8.33 0.75 -1.44
C VAL A 169 -9.43 0.61 -2.49
N ALA A 170 -9.85 1.71 -3.10
CA ALA A 170 -10.88 1.69 -4.14
C ALA A 170 -10.30 1.43 -5.53
N GLU A 171 -9.13 2.01 -5.82
CA GLU A 171 -8.39 1.87 -7.07
C GLU A 171 -6.89 1.83 -6.78
N PRO A 172 -6.05 1.19 -7.58
CA PRO A 172 -6.39 0.38 -8.76
C PRO A 172 -7.00 -0.98 -8.38
N ILE A 173 -7.71 -1.61 -9.34
CA ILE A 173 -8.18 -2.98 -9.17
C ILE A 173 -6.98 -3.91 -9.38
N GLY A 174 -6.34 -4.31 -8.30
CA GLY A 174 -5.19 -5.22 -8.32
C GLY A 174 -4.11 -4.85 -7.31
N ASN A 175 -2.99 -5.58 -7.32
CA ASN A 175 -1.92 -5.43 -6.34
C ASN A 175 -0.78 -4.51 -6.81
N ASN A 176 -0.94 -3.83 -7.94
CA ASN A 176 0.12 -3.00 -8.52
C ASN A 176 -0.43 -1.63 -8.95
N LEU A 177 0.35 -0.59 -8.67
CA LEU A 177 0.10 0.76 -9.15
C LEU A 177 1.06 1.05 -10.31
N TYR A 178 0.52 1.08 -11.53
CA TYR A 178 1.30 1.33 -12.75
C TYR A 178 1.58 2.83 -12.95
N SER A 179 2.51 3.15 -13.85
CA SER A 179 2.85 4.52 -14.20
C SER A 179 1.64 5.33 -14.65
N GLY A 180 1.41 6.47 -14.00
CA GLY A 180 0.29 7.36 -14.26
C GLY A 180 -1.03 6.96 -13.60
N GLU A 181 -1.11 5.81 -12.95
CA GLU A 181 -2.30 5.42 -12.19
C GLU A 181 -2.34 6.13 -10.84
N THR A 182 -3.56 6.34 -10.36
CA THR A 182 -3.83 6.93 -9.04
C THR A 182 -4.48 5.89 -8.15
N MET A 183 -3.95 5.74 -6.95
CA MET A 183 -4.50 4.95 -5.87
C MET A 183 -5.34 5.85 -4.97
N TRP A 184 -6.55 5.42 -4.64
CA TRP A 184 -7.40 6.06 -3.64
C TRP A 184 -7.48 5.16 -2.42
N VAL A 185 -6.97 5.65 -1.29
CA VAL A 185 -6.93 4.91 -0.01
C VAL A 185 -7.73 5.63 1.05
N MET A 186 -8.32 4.84 1.94
CA MET A 186 -9.00 5.31 3.14
C MET A 186 -8.51 4.50 4.34
N TRP A 187 -8.04 5.21 5.37
CA TRP A 187 -7.60 4.66 6.64
C TRP A 187 -8.63 4.98 7.73
N LEU A 188 -9.15 3.94 8.36
CA LEU A 188 -10.15 4.06 9.41
C LEU A 188 -9.48 3.94 10.78
N GLU A 189 -9.54 5.00 11.58
CA GLU A 189 -9.01 5.03 12.93
C GLU A 189 -10.13 5.20 13.96
N GLY A 190 -10.24 4.26 14.89
CA GLY A 190 -11.28 4.30 15.94
C GLY A 190 -11.14 5.43 16.96
N SER A 191 -10.03 6.18 16.93
CA SER A 191 -9.82 7.38 17.76
C SER A 191 -10.31 8.63 17.01
N THR A 192 -10.63 9.70 17.75
CA THR A 192 -10.94 11.02 17.18
C THR A 192 -9.69 11.91 17.08
N THR A 193 -8.53 11.31 16.85
CA THR A 193 -7.26 12.05 16.75
C THR A 193 -7.21 12.83 15.44
N ALA A 194 -6.86 14.09 15.51
CA ALA A 194 -6.54 14.88 14.33
C ALA A 194 -5.09 14.58 13.94
N TRP A 195 -4.91 13.73 12.95
CA TRP A 195 -3.61 13.41 12.37
C TRP A 195 -3.12 14.59 11.54
N GLU A 196 -1.82 14.88 11.59
CA GLU A 196 -1.23 16.02 10.89
C GLU A 196 -0.54 15.61 9.59
N ARG A 197 -0.01 14.37 9.52
CA ARG A 197 0.81 13.91 8.37
C ARG A 197 0.53 12.47 7.99
N LEU A 198 0.50 12.25 6.68
CA LEU A 198 0.50 10.91 6.08
C LEU A 198 1.80 10.72 5.32
N ALA A 199 2.46 9.59 5.54
CA ALA A 199 3.61 9.15 4.76
C ALA A 199 3.35 7.79 4.14
N LEU A 200 3.86 7.59 2.92
CA LEU A 200 3.90 6.29 2.25
C LEU A 200 5.35 5.94 1.93
N SER A 201 5.72 4.68 2.18
CA SER A 201 7.07 4.18 1.93
C SER A 201 7.03 2.89 1.13
N VAL A 202 7.87 2.79 0.11
CA VAL A 202 8.11 1.58 -0.68
C VAL A 202 9.59 1.47 -1.01
N GLY A 203 10.23 0.37 -0.63
CA GLY A 203 11.67 0.22 -0.75
C GLY A 203 12.43 1.35 -0.03
N GLU A 204 13.26 2.09 -0.76
CA GLU A 204 14.03 3.23 -0.23
C GLU A 204 13.32 4.59 -0.43
N THR A 205 12.14 4.60 -1.04
CA THR A 205 11.39 5.83 -1.34
C THR A 205 10.32 6.08 -0.29
N THR A 206 10.29 7.29 0.25
CA THR A 206 9.21 7.75 1.15
C THR A 206 8.68 9.09 0.67
N VAL A 207 7.38 9.21 0.58
CA VAL A 207 6.67 10.45 0.27
C VAL A 207 5.81 10.84 1.47
N VAL A 208 5.76 12.13 1.77
CA VAL A 208 5.05 12.68 2.94
C VAL A 208 4.18 13.84 2.51
N THR A 209 3.00 13.96 3.11
CA THR A 209 2.10 15.11 2.94
C THR A 209 1.52 15.53 4.28
N GLU A 210 1.13 16.80 4.40
CA GLU A 210 0.30 17.30 5.48
C GLU A 210 -1.16 16.95 5.20
N LEU A 211 -1.90 16.60 6.25
CA LEU A 211 -3.34 16.36 6.22
C LEU A 211 -4.09 17.68 6.46
N VAL A 212 -5.15 17.90 5.72
CA VAL A 212 -5.95 19.14 5.77
C VAL A 212 -7.36 18.87 6.25
#